data_cd753d73967541f1a13bd75b95416152
#
_entry.id   cd753d73967541f1a13bd75b95416152
#
_cell.length_a   1.000
_cell.length_b   1.000
_cell.length_c   1.000
_cell.angle_alpha   90.00
_cell.angle_beta   90.00
_cell.angle_gamma   90.00
#
_symmetry.space_group_name_H-M   'P 1'
#
loop_
_entity.id
_entity.type
_entity.pdbx_description
1 polymer ?
#
loop_
_entity_poly.entity_id
_entity_poly.type
_entity_poly.pdbx_seq_one_letter_code
_entity_poly.pdbx_strand_id
1 'polypeptide(L)'
;MASVKAASKPKKAGGPKKDLSSIEKPATFTEYLLARAPAEDVAAYAAPDLERAAELAGKAVARHKKGASVVAIDADSGVMRDGRPVTVVTVVNDNMPFLFDSILGEITEDFSEPYLVTHPVIAVRHGKGGVAEILGDGGFARNDVSLDRLSVVHVHIGRLSEEQAGALAARLEKVVAQVRAAVNDWKPMLARLDQAVSEFRYSKVPLDKGHVTEAIAFLEWLRDDNFTFLGMREYKYSGGEKTGTLEREDGPGLGILTDPEVLVLRRGTEAVTTTPEIRAFLHGPEPLIVTKANAKSVVHRRIYLDYIGIKTYTAKGVLSGELRIVGLFTSTAYTRSVMKIPYLRSKAQSVIAK
;
A
#
# COMPACT_ATOMS: atom_id res chain seq x y z
N MET A 1 60.53 7.11 34.33
CA MET A 1 60.35 5.78 33.75
C MET A 1 59.14 5.15 34.40
N ALA A 2 58.03 5.13 33.73
CA ALA A 2 56.81 4.36 34.09
C ALA A 2 56.14 3.88 32.82
N SER A 3 56.21 2.58 32.64
CA SER A 3 55.72 1.84 31.48
C SER A 3 54.19 1.75 31.51
N VAL A 4 53.53 2.21 30.47
CA VAL A 4 52.07 2.06 30.29
C VAL A 4 51.83 0.73 29.57
N LYS A 5 51.19 -0.21 30.26
CA LYS A 5 50.71 -1.48 29.70
C LYS A 5 49.50 -1.22 28.80
N ALA A 6 49.58 -1.68 27.55
CA ALA A 6 48.52 -1.68 26.61
C ALA A 6 47.38 -2.62 27.01
N ALA A 7 46.15 -2.11 27.02
CA ALA A 7 44.94 -2.90 27.29
C ALA A 7 44.56 -3.74 26.07
N SER A 8 44.40 -5.05 26.26
CA SER A 8 43.95 -6.01 25.28
C SER A 8 42.48 -5.80 24.93
N LYS A 9 42.14 -5.77 23.63
CA LYS A 9 40.74 -5.75 23.11
C LYS A 9 40.01 -7.04 23.50
N PRO A 10 38.74 -6.95 23.90
CA PRO A 10 37.95 -8.17 24.16
C PRO A 10 37.63 -8.90 22.87
N LYS A 11 37.89 -10.21 22.87
CA LYS A 11 37.45 -11.15 21.82
C LYS A 11 35.94 -11.14 21.74
N LYS A 12 35.38 -10.83 20.56
CA LYS A 12 33.96 -11.08 20.26
C LYS A 12 33.71 -12.59 20.37
N ALA A 13 32.91 -12.97 21.37
CA ALA A 13 32.33 -14.31 21.45
C ALA A 13 31.37 -14.48 20.27
N GLY A 14 31.70 -15.38 19.38
CA GLY A 14 30.81 -15.82 18.31
C GLY A 14 29.64 -16.56 18.98
N GLY A 15 28.42 -16.00 18.89
CA GLY A 15 27.22 -16.72 19.25
C GLY A 15 27.07 -17.99 18.40
N PRO A 16 26.39 -19.03 18.89
CA PRO A 16 26.24 -20.27 18.14
C PRO A 16 25.57 -19.98 16.79
N LYS A 17 26.25 -20.31 15.70
CA LYS A 17 25.64 -20.38 14.38
C LYS A 17 24.50 -21.40 14.50
N LYS A 18 23.24 -20.94 14.50
CA LYS A 18 22.11 -21.84 14.33
C LYS A 18 22.33 -22.55 13.02
N ASP A 19 22.49 -23.87 13.12
CA ASP A 19 22.57 -24.77 11.99
C ASP A 19 21.22 -24.70 11.24
N LEU A 20 21.21 -24.01 10.11
CA LEU A 20 20.04 -23.84 9.24
C LEU A 20 19.72 -25.11 8.44
N SER A 21 20.51 -26.17 8.60
CA SER A 21 20.32 -27.46 7.94
C SER A 21 19.18 -28.31 8.50
N SER A 22 18.57 -27.89 9.64
CA SER A 22 17.49 -28.64 10.31
C SER A 22 16.08 -28.08 10.07
N ILE A 23 15.88 -27.13 9.17
CA ILE A 23 14.53 -26.78 8.70
C ILE A 23 14.15 -27.86 7.70
N GLU A 24 13.38 -28.86 8.12
CA GLU A 24 12.75 -29.83 7.24
C GLU A 24 12.07 -29.04 6.10
N LYS A 25 12.57 -29.19 4.88
CA LYS A 25 11.90 -28.64 3.71
C LYS A 25 10.56 -29.36 3.59
N PRO A 26 9.43 -28.63 3.50
CA PRO A 26 8.17 -29.29 3.18
C PRO A 26 8.34 -30.14 1.93
N ALA A 27 7.86 -31.38 1.96
CA ALA A 27 8.07 -32.34 0.89
C ALA A 27 7.31 -31.95 -0.39
N THR A 28 6.25 -31.18 -0.26
CA THR A 28 5.36 -30.79 -1.37
C THR A 28 5.00 -29.30 -1.32
N PHE A 29 4.60 -28.74 -2.47
CA PHE A 29 4.10 -27.37 -2.53
C PHE A 29 2.81 -27.19 -1.71
N THR A 30 2.00 -28.25 -1.56
CA THR A 30 0.82 -28.28 -0.72
C THR A 30 1.15 -27.94 0.73
N GLU A 31 2.21 -28.53 1.27
CA GLU A 31 2.66 -28.26 2.64
C GLU A 31 3.11 -26.80 2.83
N TYR A 32 3.79 -26.19 1.86
CA TYR A 32 4.11 -24.76 1.90
C TYR A 32 2.85 -23.90 1.88
N LEU A 33 1.93 -24.21 0.98
CA LEU A 33 0.70 -23.46 0.80
C LEU A 33 -0.15 -23.45 2.08
N LEU A 34 -0.24 -24.58 2.74
CA LEU A 34 -1.11 -24.80 3.90
C LEU A 34 -0.41 -24.64 5.26
N ALA A 35 0.90 -24.43 5.30
CA ALA A 35 1.70 -24.42 6.53
C ALA A 35 1.17 -23.51 7.66
N ARG A 36 0.42 -22.47 7.30
CA ARG A 36 -0.15 -21.49 8.25
C ARG A 36 -1.67 -21.41 8.18
N ALA A 37 -2.32 -22.35 7.47
CA ALA A 37 -3.77 -22.41 7.42
C ALA A 37 -4.32 -22.86 8.78
N PRO A 38 -5.45 -22.31 9.26
CA PRO A 38 -6.15 -22.83 10.43
C PRO A 38 -6.52 -24.31 10.22
N ALA A 39 -6.24 -25.14 11.21
CA ALA A 39 -6.51 -26.58 11.09
C ALA A 39 -8.00 -26.90 10.88
N GLU A 40 -8.89 -26.09 11.44
CA GLU A 40 -10.33 -26.19 11.28
C GLU A 40 -10.78 -25.92 9.84
N ASP A 41 -10.18 -24.95 9.16
CA ASP A 41 -10.48 -24.64 7.76
C ASP A 41 -10.02 -25.79 6.85
N VAL A 42 -8.82 -26.32 7.09
CA VAL A 42 -8.24 -27.45 6.33
C VAL A 42 -9.05 -28.72 6.50
N ALA A 43 -9.58 -28.98 7.71
CA ALA A 43 -10.34 -30.19 8.03
C ALA A 43 -11.66 -30.32 7.23
N ALA A 44 -12.17 -29.23 6.67
CA ALA A 44 -13.37 -29.23 5.83
C ALA A 44 -13.13 -29.76 4.39
N TYR A 45 -11.87 -30.11 4.05
CA TYR A 45 -11.48 -30.59 2.71
C TYR A 45 -10.93 -32.01 2.78
N ALA A 46 -11.21 -32.82 1.75
CA ALA A 46 -10.50 -34.06 1.56
C ALA A 46 -9.07 -33.80 1.02
N ALA A 47 -8.14 -34.68 1.30
CA ALA A 47 -6.76 -34.53 0.85
C ALA A 47 -6.61 -34.33 -0.67
N PRO A 48 -7.34 -35.03 -1.57
CA PRO A 48 -7.28 -34.78 -3.00
C PRO A 48 -7.73 -33.36 -3.40
N ASP A 49 -8.68 -32.78 -2.68
CA ASP A 49 -9.14 -31.41 -2.94
C ASP A 49 -8.07 -30.36 -2.60
N LEU A 50 -7.35 -30.56 -1.49
CA LEU A 50 -6.21 -29.70 -1.11
C LEU A 50 -5.03 -29.84 -2.09
N GLU A 51 -4.74 -31.06 -2.55
CA GLU A 51 -3.73 -31.30 -3.60
C GLU A 51 -4.13 -30.61 -4.90
N ARG A 52 -5.39 -30.70 -5.30
CA ARG A 52 -5.92 -30.03 -6.48
C ARG A 52 -5.81 -28.49 -6.36
N ALA A 53 -6.16 -27.92 -5.22
CA ALA A 53 -6.01 -26.48 -4.96
C ALA A 53 -4.53 -26.05 -5.04
N ALA A 54 -3.63 -26.85 -4.47
CA ALA A 54 -2.18 -26.59 -4.55
C ALA A 54 -1.63 -26.70 -5.98
N GLU A 55 -2.13 -27.62 -6.80
CA GLU A 55 -1.78 -27.68 -8.23
C GLU A 55 -2.17 -26.41 -8.97
N LEU A 56 -3.39 -25.87 -8.72
CA LEU A 56 -3.84 -24.62 -9.32
C LEU A 56 -2.96 -23.44 -8.90
N ALA A 57 -2.66 -23.34 -7.61
CA ALA A 57 -1.75 -22.33 -7.08
C ALA A 57 -0.32 -22.49 -7.67
N GLY A 58 0.19 -23.70 -7.77
CA GLY A 58 1.48 -24.00 -8.38
C GLY A 58 1.56 -23.57 -9.85
N LYS A 59 0.49 -23.77 -10.62
CA LYS A 59 0.40 -23.28 -12.01
C LYS A 59 0.43 -21.74 -12.08
N ALA A 60 -0.19 -21.06 -11.13
CA ALA A 60 -0.13 -19.60 -11.03
C ALA A 60 1.30 -19.14 -10.69
N VAL A 61 1.97 -19.77 -9.72
CA VAL A 61 3.37 -19.49 -9.36
C VAL A 61 4.29 -19.70 -10.54
N ALA A 62 4.17 -20.82 -11.26
CA ALA A 62 5.03 -21.12 -12.41
C ALA A 62 4.97 -20.07 -13.52
N ARG A 63 3.83 -19.42 -13.72
CA ARG A 63 3.64 -18.33 -14.72
C ARG A 63 4.20 -16.98 -14.30
N HIS A 64 4.54 -16.81 -13.01
CA HIS A 64 4.98 -15.51 -12.51
C HIS A 64 6.32 -15.10 -13.13
N LYS A 65 6.39 -13.86 -13.59
CA LYS A 65 7.60 -13.19 -14.08
C LYS A 65 7.98 -12.06 -13.12
N LYS A 66 9.26 -11.88 -12.90
CA LYS A 66 9.78 -10.80 -12.05
C LYS A 66 9.24 -9.45 -12.47
N GLY A 67 8.75 -8.68 -11.54
CA GLY A 67 8.15 -7.38 -11.81
C GLY A 67 6.71 -7.42 -12.34
N ALA A 68 6.08 -8.58 -12.42
CA ALA A 68 4.69 -8.74 -12.84
C ALA A 68 3.80 -9.27 -11.69
N SER A 69 2.54 -9.46 -11.96
CA SER A 69 1.58 -10.15 -11.10
C SER A 69 0.85 -11.22 -11.88
N VAL A 70 0.37 -12.24 -11.19
CA VAL A 70 -0.53 -13.26 -11.76
C VAL A 70 -1.78 -13.29 -10.89
N VAL A 71 -2.92 -13.05 -11.50
CA VAL A 71 -4.24 -13.26 -10.90
C VAL A 71 -4.85 -14.47 -11.60
N ALA A 72 -5.18 -15.50 -10.84
CA ALA A 72 -5.83 -16.71 -11.32
C ALA A 72 -7.09 -16.94 -10.49
N ILE A 73 -8.24 -17.08 -11.17
CA ILE A 73 -9.52 -17.41 -10.55
C ILE A 73 -10.07 -18.62 -11.27
N ASP A 74 -10.08 -19.73 -10.57
CA ASP A 74 -10.57 -21.01 -11.06
C ASP A 74 -12.00 -21.22 -10.55
N ALA A 75 -13.00 -20.73 -11.33
CA ALA A 75 -14.42 -20.83 -10.98
C ALA A 75 -14.91 -22.28 -10.96
N ASP A 76 -14.44 -23.08 -11.92
CA ASP A 76 -14.64 -24.53 -11.98
C ASP A 76 -13.36 -25.26 -11.55
N SER A 77 -12.95 -25.04 -10.31
CA SER A 77 -11.69 -25.52 -9.77
C SER A 77 -11.59 -27.05 -9.66
N GLY A 78 -12.74 -27.73 -9.57
CA GLY A 78 -12.82 -29.13 -9.20
C GLY A 78 -12.51 -29.41 -7.73
N VAL A 79 -12.41 -28.38 -6.89
CA VAL A 79 -12.16 -28.45 -5.44
C VAL A 79 -13.49 -28.45 -4.70
N MET A 80 -13.65 -29.36 -3.74
CA MET A 80 -14.85 -29.49 -2.92
C MET A 80 -14.53 -29.19 -1.44
N ARG A 81 -15.40 -28.43 -0.79
CA ARG A 81 -15.42 -28.22 0.66
C ARG A 81 -16.73 -28.78 1.22
N ASP A 82 -16.67 -29.74 2.14
CA ASP A 82 -17.88 -30.40 2.69
C ASP A 82 -18.89 -30.82 1.60
N GLY A 83 -18.37 -31.36 0.47
CA GLY A 83 -19.18 -31.79 -0.67
C GLY A 83 -19.75 -30.63 -1.53
N ARG A 84 -19.36 -29.38 -1.31
CA ARG A 84 -19.79 -28.22 -2.10
C ARG A 84 -18.64 -27.66 -2.94
N PRO A 85 -18.85 -27.35 -4.20
CA PRO A 85 -17.81 -26.79 -5.06
C PRO A 85 -17.41 -25.38 -4.60
N VAL A 86 -16.13 -25.07 -4.68
CA VAL A 86 -15.56 -23.75 -4.36
C VAL A 86 -14.82 -23.15 -5.55
N THR A 87 -14.78 -21.83 -5.60
CA THR A 87 -13.87 -21.08 -6.48
C THR A 87 -12.54 -20.89 -5.76
N VAL A 88 -11.47 -21.14 -6.49
CA VAL A 88 -10.09 -20.94 -6.00
C VAL A 88 -9.52 -19.67 -6.61
N VAL A 89 -9.11 -18.73 -5.76
CA VAL A 89 -8.45 -17.48 -6.14
C VAL A 89 -6.99 -17.58 -5.74
N THR A 90 -6.08 -17.35 -6.67
CA THR A 90 -4.63 -17.31 -6.41
C THR A 90 -4.03 -16.06 -7.02
N VAL A 91 -3.43 -15.22 -6.17
CA VAL A 91 -2.70 -14.04 -6.60
C VAL A 91 -1.23 -14.19 -6.24
N VAL A 92 -0.36 -14.10 -7.24
CA VAL A 92 1.10 -14.21 -7.07
C VAL A 92 1.76 -12.89 -7.50
N ASN A 93 2.60 -12.36 -6.65
CA ASN A 93 3.33 -11.12 -6.93
C ASN A 93 4.69 -11.12 -6.21
N ASP A 94 5.64 -10.30 -6.66
CA ASP A 94 6.84 -10.00 -5.87
C ASP A 94 6.43 -9.59 -4.47
N ASN A 95 7.11 -10.11 -3.44
CA ASN A 95 6.73 -9.86 -2.05
C ASN A 95 6.90 -8.39 -1.69
N MET A 96 5.80 -7.73 -1.33
CA MET A 96 5.77 -6.32 -0.91
C MET A 96 4.68 -6.08 0.12
N PRO A 97 4.75 -4.98 0.89
CA PRO A 97 3.70 -4.64 1.86
C PRO A 97 2.35 -4.39 1.18
N PHE A 98 1.28 -4.48 1.97
CA PHE A 98 -0.11 -4.18 1.63
C PHE A 98 -0.80 -5.18 0.68
N LEU A 99 -0.10 -6.12 0.04
CA LEU A 99 -0.71 -7.06 -0.91
C LEU A 99 -1.84 -7.87 -0.28
N PHE A 100 -1.55 -8.54 0.83
CA PHE A 100 -2.50 -9.44 1.49
C PHE A 100 -3.78 -8.70 1.90
N ASP A 101 -3.64 -7.61 2.66
CA ASP A 101 -4.78 -6.84 3.15
C ASP A 101 -5.63 -6.28 2.00
N SER A 102 -4.97 -5.81 0.92
CA SER A 102 -5.65 -5.22 -0.24
C SER A 102 -6.43 -6.27 -1.04
N ILE A 103 -5.82 -7.43 -1.29
CA ILE A 103 -6.44 -8.54 -2.03
C ILE A 103 -7.60 -9.12 -1.22
N LEU A 104 -7.38 -9.40 0.06
CA LEU A 104 -8.43 -9.94 0.93
C LEU A 104 -9.58 -8.94 1.08
N GLY A 105 -9.27 -7.65 1.25
CA GLY A 105 -10.27 -6.59 1.32
C GLY A 105 -11.12 -6.47 0.05
N GLU A 106 -10.54 -6.72 -1.16
CA GLU A 106 -11.31 -6.75 -2.41
C GLU A 106 -12.24 -7.95 -2.49
N ILE A 107 -11.74 -9.13 -2.11
CA ILE A 107 -12.54 -10.36 -2.14
C ILE A 107 -13.71 -10.27 -1.16
N THR A 108 -13.47 -9.77 0.06
CA THR A 108 -14.48 -9.74 1.12
C THR A 108 -15.49 -8.60 1.01
N GLU A 109 -15.32 -7.65 0.09
CA GLU A 109 -16.30 -6.57 -0.12
C GLU A 109 -17.60 -7.10 -0.75
N ASP A 110 -17.50 -8.02 -1.69
CA ASP A 110 -18.64 -8.57 -2.44
C ASP A 110 -19.03 -9.99 -2.02
N PHE A 111 -18.11 -10.71 -1.38
CA PHE A 111 -18.31 -12.11 -1.02
C PHE A 111 -18.26 -12.27 0.50
N SER A 112 -19.14 -13.10 1.02
CA SER A 112 -19.13 -13.52 2.41
C SER A 112 -17.79 -14.15 2.80
N GLU A 113 -17.62 -14.45 4.07
CA GLU A 113 -16.42 -15.00 4.68
C GLU A 113 -15.73 -16.06 3.79
N PRO A 114 -14.42 -15.90 3.49
CA PRO A 114 -13.67 -16.90 2.76
C PRO A 114 -13.61 -18.23 3.53
N TYR A 115 -13.60 -19.33 2.81
CA TYR A 115 -13.57 -20.67 3.41
C TYR A 115 -12.16 -21.13 3.81
N LEU A 116 -11.15 -20.66 3.11
CA LEU A 116 -9.74 -20.90 3.38
C LEU A 116 -8.95 -19.68 2.91
N VAL A 117 -8.03 -19.21 3.73
CA VAL A 117 -7.13 -18.11 3.38
C VAL A 117 -5.72 -18.50 3.76
N THR A 118 -4.81 -18.49 2.80
CA THR A 118 -3.38 -18.69 3.04
C THR A 118 -2.54 -17.63 2.34
N HIS A 119 -1.40 -17.29 2.95
CA HIS A 119 -0.49 -16.29 2.43
C HIS A 119 0.97 -16.67 2.70
N PRO A 120 1.50 -17.74 2.08
CA PRO A 120 2.93 -18.01 2.17
C PRO A 120 3.72 -17.00 1.36
N VAL A 121 4.90 -16.66 1.88
CA VAL A 121 5.96 -16.00 1.13
C VAL A 121 6.99 -17.08 0.79
N ILE A 122 7.22 -17.34 -0.48
CA ILE A 122 8.10 -18.38 -0.97
C ILE A 122 9.35 -17.79 -1.61
N ALA A 123 10.47 -18.49 -1.47
CA ALA A 123 11.71 -18.18 -2.18
C ALA A 123 11.74 -18.95 -3.50
N VAL A 124 12.07 -18.24 -4.58
CA VAL A 124 12.06 -18.79 -5.93
C VAL A 124 13.29 -18.37 -6.72
N ARG A 125 13.59 -19.16 -7.76
CA ARG A 125 14.49 -18.78 -8.84
C ARG A 125 13.72 -18.66 -10.14
N HIS A 126 13.79 -17.50 -10.79
CA HIS A 126 13.18 -17.31 -12.10
C HIS A 126 14.06 -17.87 -13.23
N GLY A 127 13.38 -18.41 -14.25
CA GLY A 127 13.94 -18.80 -15.52
C GLY A 127 13.41 -17.92 -16.66
N LYS A 128 13.69 -18.31 -17.91
CA LYS A 128 13.27 -17.53 -19.10
C LYS A 128 11.75 -17.43 -19.27
N GLY A 129 10.98 -18.40 -18.77
CA GLY A 129 9.51 -18.46 -18.97
C GLY A 129 8.64 -18.15 -17.74
N GLY A 130 9.26 -18.00 -16.58
CA GLY A 130 8.56 -17.84 -15.29
C GLY A 130 9.39 -18.39 -14.14
N VAL A 131 8.76 -18.85 -13.07
CA VAL A 131 9.46 -19.51 -11.95
C VAL A 131 9.99 -20.87 -12.39
N ALA A 132 11.31 -21.04 -12.31
CA ALA A 132 12.00 -22.30 -12.65
C ALA A 132 12.06 -23.26 -11.46
N GLU A 133 12.16 -22.73 -10.23
CA GLU A 133 12.34 -23.54 -9.03
C GLU A 133 11.75 -22.83 -7.80
N ILE A 134 11.03 -23.57 -6.98
CA ILE A 134 10.57 -23.15 -5.65
C ILE A 134 11.54 -23.73 -4.62
N LEU A 135 12.17 -22.87 -3.83
CA LEU A 135 13.24 -23.24 -2.92
C LEU A 135 12.78 -23.39 -1.47
N GLY A 136 11.56 -22.90 -1.16
CA GLY A 136 10.97 -23.06 0.15
C GLY A 136 10.43 -21.76 0.76
N ASP A 137 10.38 -21.67 2.09
CA ASP A 137 9.90 -20.48 2.80
C ASP A 137 10.78 -19.27 2.49
N GLY A 138 10.14 -18.14 2.15
CA GLY A 138 10.84 -16.90 1.80
C GLY A 138 11.60 -16.25 2.96
N GLY A 139 11.44 -16.74 4.19
CA GLY A 139 12.12 -16.22 5.37
C GLY A 139 13.64 -16.36 5.29
N PHE A 140 14.15 -17.47 4.77
CA PHE A 140 15.59 -17.70 4.63
C PHE A 140 16.23 -16.89 3.50
N ALA A 141 15.44 -16.48 2.50
CA ALA A 141 15.93 -15.74 1.33
C ALA A 141 16.06 -14.23 1.58
N ARG A 142 15.85 -13.75 2.80
CA ARG A 142 15.86 -12.28 3.09
C ARG A 142 17.18 -11.59 2.73
N ASN A 143 18.28 -12.28 2.89
CA ASN A 143 19.63 -11.72 2.70
C ASN A 143 20.32 -12.28 1.45
N ASP A 144 19.65 -13.12 0.67
CA ASP A 144 20.19 -13.69 -0.56
C ASP A 144 19.62 -12.95 -1.77
N VAL A 145 20.43 -12.06 -2.34
CA VAL A 145 20.06 -11.23 -3.51
C VAL A 145 19.90 -12.03 -4.81
N SER A 146 20.35 -13.28 -4.84
CA SER A 146 20.19 -14.17 -6.01
C SER A 146 18.80 -14.81 -6.06
N LEU A 147 18.02 -14.71 -4.98
CA LEU A 147 16.71 -15.31 -4.85
C LEU A 147 15.63 -14.23 -4.81
N ASP A 148 14.55 -14.49 -5.52
CA ASP A 148 13.37 -13.67 -5.46
C ASP A 148 12.38 -14.22 -4.40
N ARG A 149 11.61 -13.33 -3.81
CA ARG A 149 10.57 -13.70 -2.84
C ARG A 149 9.22 -13.36 -3.42
N LEU A 150 8.35 -14.35 -3.50
CA LEU A 150 6.99 -14.20 -3.97
C LEU A 150 5.99 -14.30 -2.82
N SER A 151 5.03 -13.41 -2.84
CA SER A 151 3.82 -13.46 -2.03
C SER A 151 2.76 -14.24 -2.81
N VAL A 152 2.24 -15.31 -2.22
CA VAL A 152 1.16 -16.12 -2.78
C VAL A 152 -0.06 -15.96 -1.90
N VAL A 153 -1.04 -15.15 -2.33
CA VAL A 153 -2.33 -15.03 -1.65
C VAL A 153 -3.29 -16.03 -2.29
N HIS A 154 -3.71 -17.01 -1.51
CA HIS A 154 -4.56 -18.11 -1.96
C HIS A 154 -5.81 -18.16 -1.11
N VAL A 155 -6.98 -18.07 -1.76
CA VAL A 155 -8.26 -17.91 -1.08
C VAL A 155 -9.30 -18.79 -1.74
N HIS A 156 -10.06 -19.55 -0.93
CA HIS A 156 -11.23 -20.28 -1.38
C HIS A 156 -12.50 -19.54 -0.98
N ILE A 157 -13.40 -19.36 -1.93
CA ILE A 157 -14.69 -18.69 -1.74
C ILE A 157 -15.83 -19.55 -2.31
N GLY A 158 -17.06 -19.13 -2.06
CA GLY A 158 -18.22 -19.76 -2.68
C GLY A 158 -18.11 -19.78 -4.20
N ARG A 159 -18.74 -20.76 -4.85
CA ARG A 159 -18.70 -20.93 -6.30
C ARG A 159 -19.18 -19.66 -7.01
N LEU A 160 -18.38 -19.15 -7.93
CA LEU A 160 -18.70 -18.05 -8.82
C LEU A 160 -19.15 -18.54 -10.20
N SER A 161 -19.93 -17.73 -10.91
CA SER A 161 -20.08 -17.85 -12.36
C SER A 161 -18.80 -17.38 -13.05
N GLU A 162 -18.61 -17.77 -14.31
CA GLU A 162 -17.49 -17.28 -15.14
C GLU A 162 -17.48 -15.75 -15.26
N GLU A 163 -18.65 -15.13 -15.38
CA GLU A 163 -18.80 -13.68 -15.42
C GLU A 163 -18.32 -13.02 -14.11
N GLN A 164 -18.74 -13.54 -12.96
CA GLN A 164 -18.32 -13.05 -11.65
C GLN A 164 -16.82 -13.24 -11.44
N ALA A 165 -16.28 -14.38 -11.86
CA ALA A 165 -14.84 -14.66 -11.79
C ALA A 165 -14.05 -13.68 -12.66
N GLY A 166 -14.47 -13.43 -13.88
CA GLY A 166 -13.84 -12.45 -14.78
C GLY A 166 -13.89 -11.01 -14.21
N ALA A 167 -15.03 -10.62 -13.64
CA ALA A 167 -15.17 -9.31 -12.99
C ALA A 167 -14.26 -9.16 -11.76
N LEU A 168 -14.17 -10.21 -10.91
CA LEU A 168 -13.28 -10.21 -9.75
C LEU A 168 -11.81 -10.18 -10.18
N ALA A 169 -11.42 -10.94 -11.21
CA ALA A 169 -10.07 -10.93 -11.74
C ALA A 169 -9.63 -9.52 -12.16
N ALA A 170 -10.47 -8.82 -12.95
CA ALA A 170 -10.19 -7.46 -13.40
C ALA A 170 -10.05 -6.46 -12.23
N ARG A 171 -10.84 -6.61 -11.16
CA ARG A 171 -10.70 -5.78 -9.96
C ARG A 171 -9.43 -6.08 -9.19
N LEU A 172 -9.09 -7.36 -9.00
CA LEU A 172 -7.86 -7.77 -8.33
C LEU A 172 -6.61 -7.31 -9.09
N GLU A 173 -6.60 -7.35 -10.41
CA GLU A 173 -5.52 -6.80 -11.24
C GLU A 173 -5.33 -5.30 -10.98
N LYS A 174 -6.41 -4.52 -10.93
CA LYS A 174 -6.37 -3.09 -10.59
C LYS A 174 -5.85 -2.85 -9.17
N VAL A 175 -6.32 -3.64 -8.19
CA VAL A 175 -5.84 -3.55 -6.79
C VAL A 175 -4.34 -3.80 -6.71
N VAL A 176 -3.85 -4.89 -7.31
CA VAL A 176 -2.42 -5.22 -7.31
C VAL A 176 -1.59 -4.15 -8.02
N ALA A 177 -2.08 -3.60 -9.13
CA ALA A 177 -1.42 -2.51 -9.84
C ALA A 177 -1.29 -1.26 -8.95
N GLN A 178 -2.34 -0.89 -8.20
CA GLN A 178 -2.30 0.24 -7.28
C GLN A 178 -1.38 -0.01 -6.06
N VAL A 179 -1.36 -1.23 -5.51
CA VAL A 179 -0.40 -1.60 -4.46
C VAL A 179 1.03 -1.43 -4.96
N ARG A 180 1.33 -1.95 -6.15
CA ARG A 180 2.67 -1.84 -6.76
C ARG A 180 3.07 -0.38 -7.00
N ALA A 181 2.17 0.43 -7.52
CA ALA A 181 2.41 1.85 -7.74
C ALA A 181 2.73 2.57 -6.42
N ALA A 182 1.91 2.38 -5.37
CA ALA A 182 2.13 2.99 -4.07
C ALA A 182 3.47 2.57 -3.43
N VAL A 183 3.82 1.28 -3.53
CA VAL A 183 5.07 0.75 -2.95
C VAL A 183 6.29 1.17 -3.75
N ASN A 184 6.24 1.16 -5.07
CA ASN A 184 7.38 1.55 -5.91
C ASN A 184 7.69 3.05 -5.79
N ASP A 185 6.65 3.88 -5.68
CA ASP A 185 6.78 5.33 -5.63
C ASP A 185 6.93 5.90 -4.21
N TRP A 186 7.06 5.04 -3.19
CA TRP A 186 7.21 5.50 -1.82
C TRP A 186 8.36 6.49 -1.63
N LYS A 187 9.56 6.19 -2.12
CA LYS A 187 10.71 7.10 -2.03
C LYS A 187 10.53 8.38 -2.85
N PRO A 188 10.08 8.33 -4.12
CA PRO A 188 9.68 9.53 -4.87
C PRO A 188 8.65 10.40 -4.15
N MET A 189 7.62 9.81 -3.51
CA MET A 189 6.64 10.57 -2.74
C MET A 189 7.26 11.29 -1.54
N LEU A 190 8.15 10.64 -0.79
CA LEU A 190 8.87 11.29 0.30
C LEU A 190 9.77 12.44 -0.19
N ALA A 191 10.48 12.24 -1.30
CA ALA A 191 11.31 13.29 -1.89
C ALA A 191 10.46 14.50 -2.35
N ARG A 192 9.27 14.25 -2.92
CA ARG A 192 8.36 15.34 -3.32
C ARG A 192 7.79 16.08 -2.10
N LEU A 193 7.52 15.37 -1.01
CA LEU A 193 7.13 16.00 0.27
C LEU A 193 8.24 16.91 0.82
N ASP A 194 9.49 16.43 0.85
CA ASP A 194 10.64 17.20 1.29
C ASP A 194 10.86 18.46 0.43
N GLN A 195 10.59 18.36 -0.87
CA GLN A 195 10.59 19.51 -1.76
C GLN A 195 9.51 20.53 -1.37
N ALA A 196 8.27 20.11 -1.09
CA ALA A 196 7.19 21.00 -0.65
C ALA A 196 7.53 21.70 0.68
N VAL A 197 8.14 20.98 1.62
CA VAL A 197 8.67 21.58 2.87
C VAL A 197 9.73 22.63 2.57
N SER A 198 10.64 22.37 1.64
CA SER A 198 11.69 23.31 1.24
C SER A 198 11.12 24.54 0.54
N GLU A 199 10.10 24.36 -0.31
CA GLU A 199 9.38 25.46 -0.95
C GLU A 199 8.76 26.39 0.09
N PHE A 200 8.07 25.88 1.10
CA PHE A 200 7.53 26.69 2.20
C PHE A 200 8.61 27.37 3.04
N ARG A 201 9.76 26.76 3.21
CA ARG A 201 10.85 27.28 4.05
C ARG A 201 11.66 28.40 3.40
N TYR A 202 11.90 28.28 2.10
CA TYR A 202 12.86 29.13 1.38
C TYR A 202 12.25 29.99 0.27
N SER A 203 11.02 29.73 -0.17
CA SER A 203 10.38 30.54 -1.21
C SER A 203 9.52 31.65 -0.59
N LYS A 204 9.22 32.66 -1.43
CA LYS A 204 8.29 33.71 -1.03
C LYS A 204 6.86 33.22 -1.07
N VAL A 205 6.31 32.93 0.12
CA VAL A 205 4.93 32.46 0.29
C VAL A 205 4.11 33.60 0.89
N PRO A 206 2.99 34.05 0.29
CA PRO A 206 2.17 35.18 0.76
C PRO A 206 1.17 34.71 1.86
N LEU A 207 1.65 33.99 2.84
CA LEU A 207 0.86 33.44 3.95
C LEU A 207 1.47 33.86 5.30
N ASP A 208 0.67 33.77 6.35
CA ASP A 208 1.15 34.02 7.72
C ASP A 208 2.28 33.06 8.11
N LYS A 209 3.35 33.60 8.69
CA LYS A 209 4.52 32.82 9.06
C LYS A 209 4.25 31.74 10.12
N GLY A 210 3.32 32.00 11.04
CA GLY A 210 2.94 31.05 12.06
C GLY A 210 2.21 29.84 11.43
N HIS A 211 1.28 30.10 10.50
CA HIS A 211 0.59 29.06 9.76
C HIS A 211 1.56 28.23 8.91
N VAL A 212 2.52 28.87 8.24
CA VAL A 212 3.55 28.18 7.45
C VAL A 212 4.43 27.31 8.34
N THR A 213 4.83 27.80 9.51
CA THR A 213 5.66 27.04 10.46
C THR A 213 4.93 25.78 10.95
N GLU A 214 3.66 25.90 11.33
CA GLU A 214 2.85 24.74 11.73
C GLU A 214 2.62 23.75 10.56
N ALA A 215 2.46 24.26 9.35
CA ALA A 215 2.33 23.43 8.16
C ALA A 215 3.61 22.62 7.90
N ILE A 216 4.78 23.26 7.95
CA ILE A 216 6.08 22.57 7.82
C ILE A 216 6.19 21.45 8.87
N ALA A 217 5.94 21.79 10.14
CA ALA A 217 6.00 20.82 11.23
C ALA A 217 5.04 19.64 11.03
N PHE A 218 3.83 19.89 10.45
CA PHE A 218 2.88 18.84 10.13
C PHE A 218 3.37 17.93 9.00
N LEU A 219 3.91 18.50 7.92
CA LEU A 219 4.44 17.73 6.80
C LEU A 219 5.64 16.86 7.22
N GLU A 220 6.53 17.38 8.07
CA GLU A 220 7.62 16.61 8.67
C GLU A 220 7.07 15.50 9.59
N TRP A 221 6.04 15.79 10.37
CA TRP A 221 5.37 14.79 11.20
C TRP A 221 4.73 13.66 10.38
N LEU A 222 4.13 13.96 9.21
CA LEU A 222 3.61 12.93 8.30
C LEU A 222 4.72 11.98 7.83
N ARG A 223 5.90 12.52 7.50
CA ARG A 223 7.07 11.75 7.07
C ARG A 223 7.57 10.79 8.15
N ASP A 224 7.42 11.14 9.41
CA ASP A 224 7.90 10.39 10.57
C ASP A 224 6.92 9.27 10.99
N ASP A 225 6.60 8.37 10.06
CA ASP A 225 5.78 7.17 10.22
C ASP A 225 4.36 7.42 10.76
N ASN A 226 3.81 8.63 10.58
CA ASN A 226 2.45 8.96 10.98
C ASN A 226 1.44 8.89 9.83
N PHE A 227 1.93 8.68 8.60
CA PHE A 227 1.10 8.63 7.42
C PHE A 227 1.62 7.60 6.40
N THR A 228 0.72 6.78 5.86
CA THR A 228 1.01 5.87 4.75
C THR A 228 0.67 6.60 3.46
N PHE A 229 1.69 7.06 2.74
CA PHE A 229 1.53 7.71 1.45
C PHE A 229 1.11 6.69 0.41
N LEU A 230 0.01 6.95 -0.29
CA LEU A 230 -0.51 6.07 -1.33
C LEU A 230 -0.46 6.72 -2.71
N GLY A 231 -0.56 8.06 -2.79
CA GLY A 231 -0.46 8.77 -4.05
C GLY A 231 -0.24 10.26 -3.89
N MET A 232 0.44 10.86 -4.87
CA MET A 232 0.65 12.30 -4.99
C MET A 232 0.50 12.74 -6.44
N ARG A 233 -0.05 13.95 -6.64
CA ARG A 233 -0.12 14.60 -7.96
C ARG A 233 -0.22 16.10 -7.83
N GLU A 234 0.40 16.80 -8.76
CA GLU A 234 0.29 18.25 -8.90
C GLU A 234 -0.89 18.63 -9.77
N TYR A 235 -1.53 19.72 -9.38
CA TYR A 235 -2.64 20.32 -10.09
C TYR A 235 -2.39 21.82 -10.25
N LYS A 236 -2.56 22.30 -11.47
CA LYS A 236 -2.50 23.71 -11.80
C LYS A 236 -3.85 24.36 -11.56
N TYR A 237 -3.85 25.50 -10.88
CA TYR A 237 -5.08 26.28 -10.68
C TYR A 237 -5.25 27.30 -11.81
N SER A 238 -6.45 27.33 -12.38
CA SER A 238 -6.84 28.31 -13.39
C SER A 238 -8.20 28.90 -13.04
N GLY A 239 -8.36 30.20 -13.29
CA GLY A 239 -9.60 30.93 -13.03
C GLY A 239 -9.61 31.72 -11.72
N GLY A 240 -10.77 32.26 -11.37
CA GLY A 240 -10.98 33.10 -10.20
C GLY A 240 -11.61 32.36 -9.03
N GLU A 241 -11.79 33.08 -7.91
CA GLU A 241 -12.29 32.51 -6.64
C GLU A 241 -13.62 31.76 -6.79
N LYS A 242 -14.54 32.21 -7.63
CA LYS A 242 -15.86 31.60 -7.81
C LYS A 242 -15.92 30.49 -8.85
N THR A 243 -15.06 30.57 -9.86
CA THR A 243 -15.13 29.70 -11.07
C THR A 243 -13.86 28.91 -11.32
N GLY A 244 -12.82 29.09 -10.51
CA GLY A 244 -11.54 28.43 -10.70
C GLY A 244 -11.61 26.93 -10.55
N THR A 245 -10.78 26.25 -11.33
CA THR A 245 -10.65 24.80 -11.37
C THR A 245 -9.20 24.37 -11.22
N LEU A 246 -9.01 23.18 -10.69
CA LEU A 246 -7.72 22.50 -10.66
C LEU A 246 -7.67 21.53 -11.84
N GLU A 247 -6.69 21.68 -12.68
CA GLU A 247 -6.39 20.80 -13.80
C GLU A 247 -5.13 20.01 -13.48
N ARG A 248 -5.07 18.77 -13.92
CA ARG A 248 -3.88 17.94 -13.74
C ARG A 248 -2.72 18.59 -14.50
N GLU A 249 -1.57 18.72 -13.84
CA GLU A 249 -0.36 19.09 -14.55
C GLU A 249 0.11 17.96 -15.48
N ASP A 250 0.76 18.36 -16.56
CA ASP A 250 1.44 17.44 -17.47
C ASP A 250 2.55 16.72 -16.69
N GLY A 251 2.45 15.41 -16.64
CA GLY A 251 3.40 14.57 -15.93
C GLY A 251 2.72 13.42 -15.22
N PRO A 252 3.47 12.37 -14.92
CA PRO A 252 2.96 11.26 -14.15
C PRO A 252 2.72 11.70 -12.70
N GLY A 253 1.58 11.33 -12.13
CA GLY A 253 1.41 11.32 -10.69
C GLY A 253 2.35 10.30 -10.05
N LEU A 254 2.31 10.17 -8.74
CA LEU A 254 3.02 9.15 -7.98
C LEU A 254 2.02 8.23 -7.28
N GLY A 255 2.41 6.98 -7.09
CA GLY A 255 1.58 5.97 -6.45
C GLY A 255 0.26 5.76 -7.18
N ILE A 256 -0.84 5.62 -6.44
CA ILE A 256 -2.18 5.38 -7.02
C ILE A 256 -2.67 6.52 -7.94
N LEU A 257 -2.14 7.74 -7.78
CA LEU A 257 -2.48 8.87 -8.63
C LEU A 257 -1.70 8.92 -9.94
N THR A 258 -0.87 7.93 -10.24
CA THR A 258 -0.29 7.69 -11.56
C THR A 258 -1.40 7.36 -12.56
N ASP A 259 -2.39 6.58 -12.14
CA ASP A 259 -3.55 6.24 -12.93
C ASP A 259 -4.51 7.45 -13.05
N PRO A 260 -4.78 7.94 -14.27
CA PRO A 260 -5.68 9.06 -14.49
C PRO A 260 -7.14 8.75 -14.13
N GLU A 261 -7.55 7.51 -14.07
CA GLU A 261 -8.91 7.11 -13.69
C GLU A 261 -9.14 7.16 -12.18
N VAL A 262 -8.07 7.18 -11.38
CA VAL A 262 -8.17 7.29 -9.92
C VAL A 262 -8.51 8.73 -9.54
N LEU A 263 -9.80 9.00 -9.33
CA LEU A 263 -10.33 10.27 -8.86
C LEU A 263 -10.81 10.13 -7.42
N VAL A 264 -10.18 10.88 -6.52
CA VAL A 264 -10.39 10.78 -5.07
C VAL A 264 -11.43 11.76 -4.52
N LEU A 265 -11.86 12.71 -5.34
CA LEU A 265 -12.92 13.67 -5.00
C LEU A 265 -14.15 13.42 -5.87
N ARG A 266 -15.34 13.56 -5.27
CA ARG A 266 -16.63 13.43 -5.95
C ARG A 266 -17.56 14.57 -5.57
N ARG A 267 -18.42 14.96 -6.52
CA ARG A 267 -19.57 15.83 -6.31
C ARG A 267 -20.83 15.02 -6.61
N GLY A 268 -21.49 14.54 -5.58
CA GLY A 268 -22.53 13.53 -5.75
C GLY A 268 -21.91 12.23 -6.32
N THR A 269 -22.41 11.78 -7.47
CA THR A 269 -21.90 10.61 -8.20
C THR A 269 -20.75 10.93 -9.15
N GLU A 270 -20.57 12.21 -9.51
CA GLU A 270 -19.56 12.66 -10.46
C GLU A 270 -18.20 12.83 -9.79
N ALA A 271 -17.16 12.28 -10.42
CA ALA A 271 -15.78 12.46 -10.00
C ALA A 271 -15.25 13.83 -10.48
N VAL A 272 -14.67 14.62 -9.59
CA VAL A 272 -14.21 15.99 -9.88
C VAL A 272 -12.77 16.21 -9.42
N THR A 273 -12.12 17.20 -9.99
CA THR A 273 -10.79 17.66 -9.54
C THR A 273 -10.88 18.76 -8.49
N THR A 274 -12.00 19.49 -8.43
CA THR A 274 -12.19 20.66 -7.56
C THR A 274 -13.57 20.63 -6.92
N THR A 275 -13.63 20.79 -5.61
CA THR A 275 -14.89 21.01 -4.86
C THR A 275 -14.98 22.45 -4.38
N PRO A 276 -16.17 22.94 -3.93
CA PRO A 276 -16.28 24.27 -3.33
C PRO A 276 -15.33 24.47 -2.13
N GLU A 277 -15.12 23.44 -1.31
CA GLU A 277 -14.25 23.48 -0.14
C GLU A 277 -12.78 23.63 -0.54
N ILE A 278 -12.34 22.88 -1.57
CA ILE A 278 -10.98 23.01 -2.11
C ILE A 278 -10.77 24.41 -2.70
N ARG A 279 -11.76 24.95 -3.37
CA ARG A 279 -11.68 26.31 -3.93
C ARG A 279 -11.59 27.38 -2.82
N ALA A 280 -12.42 27.26 -1.79
CA ALA A 280 -12.35 28.12 -0.62
C ALA A 280 -10.99 28.03 0.09
N PHE A 281 -10.46 26.80 0.21
CA PHE A 281 -9.11 26.59 0.73
C PHE A 281 -8.06 27.32 -0.09
N LEU A 282 -8.06 27.21 -1.42
CA LEU A 282 -7.04 27.82 -2.28
C LEU A 282 -6.98 29.35 -2.11
N HIS A 283 -8.11 30.01 -1.85
CA HIS A 283 -8.20 31.45 -1.61
C HIS A 283 -8.12 31.86 -0.14
N GLY A 284 -8.21 30.92 0.77
CA GLY A 284 -8.12 31.16 2.21
C GLY A 284 -6.68 31.39 2.71
N PRO A 285 -6.51 31.72 4.00
CA PRO A 285 -5.20 32.00 4.60
C PRO A 285 -4.38 30.72 4.92
N GLU A 286 -5.00 29.55 4.90
CA GLU A 286 -4.37 28.31 5.33
C GLU A 286 -3.41 27.75 4.27
N PRO A 287 -2.18 27.32 4.65
CA PRO A 287 -1.23 26.70 3.72
C PRO A 287 -1.64 25.28 3.30
N LEU A 288 -2.36 24.58 4.18
CA LEU A 288 -2.79 23.19 4.01
C LEU A 288 -4.30 23.02 4.20
N ILE A 289 -4.87 22.05 3.50
CA ILE A 289 -6.14 21.44 3.85
C ILE A 289 -5.92 19.98 4.21
N VAL A 290 -6.54 19.54 5.32
CA VAL A 290 -6.54 18.14 5.75
C VAL A 290 -7.99 17.71 5.90
N THR A 291 -8.41 16.73 5.12
CA THR A 291 -9.80 16.24 5.11
C THR A 291 -9.87 14.79 4.67
N LYS A 292 -11.06 14.20 4.64
CA LYS A 292 -11.29 12.91 4.01
C LYS A 292 -11.63 13.09 2.53
N ALA A 293 -11.12 12.21 1.70
CA ALA A 293 -11.57 12.05 0.32
C ALA A 293 -12.94 11.36 0.28
N ASN A 294 -13.62 11.44 -0.86
CA ASN A 294 -14.90 10.77 -1.07
C ASN A 294 -14.73 9.36 -1.67
N ALA A 295 -13.49 8.88 -1.74
CA ALA A 295 -13.15 7.55 -2.23
C ALA A 295 -12.49 6.72 -1.13
N LYS A 296 -12.87 5.45 -1.03
CA LYS A 296 -12.18 4.49 -0.17
C LYS A 296 -10.86 4.06 -0.80
N SER A 297 -9.86 3.80 0.03
CA SER A 297 -8.64 3.14 -0.42
C SER A 297 -8.91 1.69 -0.80
N VAL A 298 -8.30 1.23 -1.88
CA VAL A 298 -8.20 -0.20 -2.22
C VAL A 298 -6.85 -0.79 -1.80
N VAL A 299 -5.92 0.07 -1.38
CA VAL A 299 -4.60 -0.31 -0.88
C VAL A 299 -4.60 -0.29 0.64
N HIS A 300 -4.12 -1.35 1.25
CA HIS A 300 -4.03 -1.58 2.69
C HIS A 300 -5.42 -1.71 3.33
N ARG A 301 -5.98 -0.64 3.91
CA ARG A 301 -7.28 -0.70 4.62
C ARG A 301 -8.39 -0.08 3.77
N ARG A 302 -9.54 -0.74 3.71
CA ARG A 302 -10.74 -0.28 2.96
C ARG A 302 -11.51 0.82 3.70
N ILE A 303 -10.83 1.93 3.99
CA ILE A 303 -11.42 3.13 4.60
C ILE A 303 -11.28 4.33 3.67
N TYR A 304 -12.05 5.38 3.93
CA TYR A 304 -11.91 6.62 3.17
C TYR A 304 -10.48 7.16 3.26
N LEU A 305 -9.92 7.50 2.10
CA LEU A 305 -8.60 8.10 2.00
C LEU A 305 -8.54 9.41 2.78
N ASP A 306 -7.42 9.63 3.46
CA ASP A 306 -7.06 10.94 3.96
C ASP A 306 -6.52 11.77 2.81
N TYR A 307 -6.98 13.00 2.72
CA TYR A 307 -6.63 13.98 1.71
C TYR A 307 -5.87 15.13 2.34
N ILE A 308 -4.72 15.44 1.80
CA ILE A 308 -3.90 16.59 2.19
C ILE A 308 -3.58 17.39 0.94
N GLY A 309 -4.12 18.61 0.88
CA GLY A 309 -3.81 19.57 -0.17
C GLY A 309 -2.80 20.59 0.33
N ILE A 310 -1.74 20.79 -0.43
CA ILE A 310 -0.68 21.79 -0.16
C ILE A 310 -0.74 22.84 -1.25
N LYS A 311 -0.93 24.10 -0.89
CA LYS A 311 -0.84 25.20 -1.87
C LYS A 311 0.54 25.28 -2.47
N THR A 312 0.59 25.46 -3.78
CA THR A 312 1.83 25.73 -4.51
C THR A 312 1.86 27.16 -5.02
N TYR A 313 3.05 27.75 -5.13
CA TYR A 313 3.24 29.14 -5.53
C TYR A 313 4.33 29.25 -6.57
N THR A 314 4.18 30.23 -7.47
CA THR A 314 5.25 30.61 -8.38
C THR A 314 6.39 31.28 -7.60
N ALA A 315 7.56 31.46 -8.23
CA ALA A 315 8.69 32.21 -7.65
C ALA A 315 8.33 33.65 -7.27
N LYS A 316 7.27 34.22 -7.87
CA LYS A 316 6.76 35.56 -7.54
C LYS A 316 5.78 35.58 -6.38
N GLY A 317 5.45 34.41 -5.79
CA GLY A 317 4.49 34.29 -4.70
C GLY A 317 3.02 34.31 -5.15
N VAL A 318 2.74 34.03 -6.42
CA VAL A 318 1.37 33.89 -6.93
C VAL A 318 0.93 32.44 -6.80
N LEU A 319 -0.29 32.19 -6.31
CA LEU A 319 -0.88 30.86 -6.24
C LEU A 319 -0.82 30.19 -7.62
N SER A 320 -0.16 29.04 -7.70
CA SER A 320 -0.03 28.26 -8.93
C SER A 320 -0.95 27.03 -8.95
N GLY A 321 -1.25 26.45 -7.78
CA GLY A 321 -2.07 25.26 -7.72
C GLY A 321 -2.02 24.54 -6.40
N GLU A 322 -2.05 23.22 -6.48
CA GLU A 322 -2.10 22.30 -5.34
C GLU A 322 -1.21 21.07 -5.60
N LEU A 323 -0.36 20.73 -4.63
CA LEU A 323 0.16 19.38 -4.51
C LEU A 323 -0.85 18.57 -3.67
N ARG A 324 -1.48 17.60 -4.31
CA ARG A 324 -2.43 16.70 -3.69
C ARG A 324 -1.72 15.45 -3.20
N ILE A 325 -1.94 15.12 -1.93
CA ILE A 325 -1.44 13.91 -1.28
C ILE A 325 -2.64 13.12 -0.80
N VAL A 326 -2.66 11.83 -1.07
CA VAL A 326 -3.65 10.89 -0.54
C VAL A 326 -2.97 9.71 0.13
N GLY A 327 -3.60 9.22 1.18
CA GLY A 327 -3.07 8.09 1.93
C GLY A 327 -3.93 7.78 3.15
N LEU A 328 -3.31 7.22 4.17
CA LEU A 328 -3.98 6.82 5.40
C LEU A 328 -3.12 7.21 6.61
N PHE A 329 -3.70 7.90 7.59
CA PHE A 329 -3.04 8.05 8.88
C PHE A 329 -2.78 6.69 9.52
N THR A 330 -1.61 6.52 10.13
CA THR A 330 -1.28 5.29 10.84
C THR A 330 -2.09 5.16 12.14
N SER A 331 -2.20 3.95 12.67
CA SER A 331 -2.91 3.72 13.95
C SER A 331 -2.30 4.55 15.09
N THR A 332 -0.99 4.75 15.07
CA THR A 332 -0.26 5.61 16.02
C THR A 332 -0.72 7.07 15.95
N ALA A 333 -1.01 7.58 14.74
CA ALA A 333 -1.53 8.93 14.56
C ALA A 333 -2.92 9.10 15.18
N TYR A 334 -3.80 8.12 15.02
CA TYR A 334 -5.16 8.15 15.58
C TYR A 334 -5.20 8.09 17.11
N THR A 335 -4.22 7.50 17.76
CA THR A 335 -4.16 7.39 19.23
C THR A 335 -3.56 8.62 19.90
N ARG A 336 -2.95 9.53 19.13
CA ARG A 336 -2.34 10.75 19.69
C ARG A 336 -3.41 11.83 19.96
N SER A 337 -3.20 12.56 21.07
CA SER A 337 -3.99 13.77 21.32
C SER A 337 -3.78 14.78 20.18
N VAL A 338 -4.88 15.37 19.68
CA VAL A 338 -4.86 16.42 18.65
C VAL A 338 -3.95 17.59 19.02
N MET A 339 -3.82 17.88 20.33
CA MET A 339 -2.93 18.93 20.87
C MET A 339 -1.42 18.64 20.68
N LYS A 340 -1.06 17.41 20.34
CA LYS A 340 0.32 17.00 20.06
C LYS A 340 0.61 16.88 18.56
N ILE A 341 -0.41 17.05 17.70
CA ILE A 341 -0.27 16.97 16.26
C ILE A 341 -0.06 18.40 15.73
N PRO A 342 1.09 18.71 15.11
CA PRO A 342 1.34 20.02 14.51
C PRO A 342 0.19 20.41 13.56
N TYR A 343 -0.03 21.70 13.34
CA TYR A 343 -1.11 22.24 12.53
C TYR A 343 -2.52 21.97 13.08
N LEU A 344 -2.85 20.73 13.45
CA LEU A 344 -4.17 20.41 14.06
C LEU A 344 -4.30 21.00 15.46
N ARG A 345 -3.22 21.07 16.23
CA ARG A 345 -3.19 21.70 17.57
C ARG A 345 -3.58 23.18 17.52
N SER A 346 -3.09 23.93 16.56
CA SER A 346 -3.42 25.35 16.42
C SER A 346 -4.89 25.55 16.05
N LYS A 347 -5.44 24.69 15.18
CA LYS A 347 -6.89 24.68 14.87
C LYS A 347 -7.75 24.32 16.07
N ALA A 348 -7.37 23.31 16.83
CA ALA A 348 -8.08 22.93 18.06
C ALA A 348 -8.07 24.06 19.10
N GLN A 349 -6.90 24.71 19.30
CA GLN A 349 -6.79 25.87 20.18
C GLN A 349 -7.68 27.03 19.75
N SER A 350 -7.76 27.33 18.47
CA SER A 350 -8.62 28.41 17.94
C SER A 350 -10.12 28.14 18.13
N VAL A 351 -10.53 26.88 18.19
CA VAL A 351 -11.93 26.50 18.49
C VAL A 351 -12.21 26.59 19.98
N ILE A 352 -11.28 26.20 20.84
CA ILE A 352 -11.45 26.23 22.32
C ILE A 352 -11.44 27.68 22.83
N ALA A 353 -10.75 28.60 22.15
CA ALA A 353 -10.66 30.00 22.55
C ALA A 353 -11.88 30.86 22.15
N LYS A 354 -12.84 30.32 21.41
CA LYS A 354 -14.14 30.93 21.05
C LYS A 354 -15.23 30.54 22.01
#